data_4fb0613475a0893015c8fafee372534f
#
_entry.id   4fb0613475a0893015c8fafee372534f
#
_cell.length_a   1.000
_cell.length_b   1.000
_cell.length_c   1.000
_cell.angle_alpha   90.00
_cell.angle_beta   90.00
_cell.angle_gamma   90.00
#
_symmetry.space_group_name_H-M   'P 1'
#
loop_
_entity.id
_entity.type
_entity.pdbx_description
1 polymer ?
#
loop_
_entity_poly.entity_id
_entity_poly.type
_entity_poly.pdbx_seq_one_letter_code
_entity_poly.pdbx_strand_id
1 'polypeptide(L)'
;MMFMWVASVSDYTSFNIGKNPVLMPIFLIILIYYYVRYCHKSFRPLWVVLFINIFWNIASYVKYGGFVGINFPPFYSIIIAHVAFNIYDRQDFLRIFEKVLVMFCSLSLIVWLAANVIGTPFVSFMREISVIKPSPPAETYSFLFGLCSHIEMGIRRNLGFTWEPGRFACWVLLGMFVNLIRHQFRIESIWKNKNLYILLFSLLTTLSTTGYSVLGILILFVLINKKSYLSKFVIASIVLLVVPSILSLSFMSEKITDLMDLDAGINAINYYSAEGQEIICPQRFTGLWFSFQNFIHDPWLGFNQLTNSYTVDVIFNHSVIVAPSEGILGIFAKYGILFGAFFYYWLIKSSFLLSKTMQYKGKWMFFIFFIAISLSYDFWENCILMYFYLAAFYQKVDRRYFA
;
A
#
# COMPACT_ATOMS: atom_id res chain seq x y z
N MET A 1 -14.40 -10.75 9.39
CA MET A 1 -13.13 -10.25 9.93
C MET A 1 -12.18 -9.76 8.83
N MET A 2 -11.76 -10.58 7.87
CA MET A 2 -10.85 -10.18 6.79
C MET A 2 -11.45 -9.07 5.90
N PHE A 3 -12.76 -9.14 5.58
CA PHE A 3 -13.48 -8.08 4.90
C PHE A 3 -13.40 -6.75 5.65
N MET A 4 -13.68 -6.76 6.96
CA MET A 4 -13.57 -5.56 7.80
C MET A 4 -12.13 -5.04 7.86
N TRP A 5 -11.15 -5.94 7.77
CA TRP A 5 -9.75 -5.58 7.77
C TRP A 5 -9.32 -4.89 6.48
N VAL A 6 -9.72 -5.39 5.30
CA VAL A 6 -9.48 -4.72 4.03
C VAL A 6 -10.23 -3.38 3.98
N ALA A 7 -11.47 -3.35 4.45
CA ALA A 7 -12.26 -2.13 4.52
C ALA A 7 -11.72 -1.10 5.52
N SER A 8 -11.08 -1.54 6.62
CA SER A 8 -10.49 -0.64 7.62
C SER A 8 -9.30 0.16 7.10
N VAL A 9 -8.69 -0.29 6.03
CA VAL A 9 -7.50 0.33 5.42
C VAL A 9 -7.86 1.27 4.27
N SER A 10 -9.14 1.28 3.88
CA SER A 10 -9.64 2.16 2.84
C SER A 10 -9.95 3.54 3.44
N ASP A 11 -9.22 4.57 3.02
CA ASP A 11 -9.37 5.93 3.54
C ASP A 11 -10.71 6.59 3.21
N TYR A 12 -11.49 6.03 2.27
CA TYR A 12 -12.66 6.68 1.68
C TYR A 12 -13.92 5.84 1.59
N THR A 13 -13.95 4.67 2.21
CA THR A 13 -15.22 3.93 2.30
C THR A 13 -16.03 4.37 3.51
N SER A 14 -17.36 4.20 3.43
CA SER A 14 -18.27 4.34 4.59
C SER A 14 -17.83 3.50 5.79
N PHE A 15 -16.99 2.53 5.56
CA PHE A 15 -16.37 1.63 6.54
C PHE A 15 -14.92 1.98 6.86
N ASN A 16 -14.54 3.24 6.76
CA ASN A 16 -13.21 3.63 7.27
C ASN A 16 -13.17 3.47 8.79
N ILE A 17 -13.01 2.22 9.22
CA ILE A 17 -13.01 1.82 10.62
C ILE A 17 -11.89 2.51 11.37
N GLY A 18 -10.74 2.72 10.72
CA GLY A 18 -9.57 3.34 11.32
C GLY A 18 -9.74 4.82 11.68
N LYS A 19 -10.60 5.53 10.96
CA LYS A 19 -10.88 6.96 11.20
C LYS A 19 -12.24 7.21 11.86
N ASN A 20 -13.09 6.18 11.96
CA ASN A 20 -14.41 6.31 12.56
C ASN A 20 -14.34 6.11 14.09
N PRO A 21 -14.67 7.14 14.89
CA PRO A 21 -14.52 7.09 16.34
C PRO A 21 -15.43 6.05 17.03
N VAL A 22 -16.50 5.60 16.36
CA VAL A 22 -17.40 4.58 16.89
C VAL A 22 -17.03 3.17 16.40
N LEU A 23 -16.73 3.03 15.10
CA LEU A 23 -16.44 1.72 14.52
C LEU A 23 -15.08 1.18 14.94
N MET A 24 -14.10 2.04 15.16
CA MET A 24 -12.75 1.64 15.59
C MET A 24 -12.76 0.93 16.96
N PRO A 25 -13.36 1.46 18.03
CA PRO A 25 -13.46 0.77 19.32
C PRO A 25 -14.21 -0.56 19.22
N ILE A 26 -15.33 -0.61 18.48
CA ILE A 26 -16.10 -1.84 18.28
C ILE A 26 -15.23 -2.90 17.61
N PHE A 27 -14.50 -2.52 16.56
CA PHE A 27 -13.60 -3.42 15.86
C PHE A 27 -12.46 -3.91 16.75
N LEU A 28 -11.87 -3.03 17.57
CA LEU A 28 -10.85 -3.42 18.55
C LEU A 28 -11.39 -4.40 19.60
N ILE A 29 -12.60 -4.17 20.12
CA ILE A 29 -13.26 -5.10 21.06
C ILE A 29 -13.45 -6.48 20.40
N ILE A 30 -13.91 -6.52 19.16
CA ILE A 30 -14.06 -7.76 18.40
C ILE A 30 -12.68 -8.44 18.22
N LEU A 31 -11.63 -7.69 17.89
CA LEU A 31 -10.28 -8.23 17.77
C LEU A 31 -9.76 -8.79 19.07
N ILE A 32 -9.94 -8.07 20.18
CA ILE A 32 -9.53 -8.52 21.53
C ILE A 32 -10.30 -9.79 21.91
N TYR A 33 -11.60 -9.85 21.67
CA TYR A 33 -12.41 -11.06 21.92
C TYR A 33 -11.86 -12.28 21.16
N TYR A 34 -11.63 -12.14 19.86
CA TYR A 34 -11.03 -13.20 19.05
C TYR A 34 -9.63 -13.56 19.52
N TYR A 35 -8.85 -12.58 19.90
CA TYR A 35 -7.51 -12.79 20.43
C TYR A 35 -7.55 -13.62 21.71
N VAL A 36 -8.32 -13.22 22.72
CA VAL A 36 -8.43 -13.92 24.01
C VAL A 36 -8.93 -15.36 23.81
N ARG A 37 -9.88 -15.56 22.89
CA ARG A 37 -10.50 -16.87 22.69
C ARG A 37 -9.67 -17.86 21.87
N TYR A 38 -8.89 -17.36 20.91
CA TYR A 38 -8.23 -18.22 19.92
C TYR A 38 -6.72 -18.10 19.86
N CYS A 39 -6.12 -17.16 20.58
CA CYS A 39 -4.67 -16.98 20.54
C CYS A 39 -3.98 -17.65 21.72
N HIS A 40 -3.09 -18.58 21.38
CA HIS A 40 -2.25 -19.27 22.36
C HIS A 40 -0.75 -18.91 22.23
N LYS A 41 -0.41 -17.98 21.33
CA LYS A 41 0.98 -17.64 21.01
C LYS A 41 1.50 -16.46 21.86
N SER A 42 2.82 -16.43 22.05
CA SER A 42 3.48 -15.46 22.91
C SER A 42 3.35 -14.01 22.44
N PHE A 43 3.10 -13.08 23.36
CA PHE A 43 3.11 -11.63 23.17
C PHE A 43 4.50 -11.03 22.92
N ARG A 44 5.58 -11.76 23.16
CA ARG A 44 6.95 -11.21 23.10
C ARG A 44 7.27 -10.43 21.83
N PRO A 45 6.94 -10.91 20.61
CA PRO A 45 7.25 -10.16 19.41
C PRO A 45 6.51 -8.82 19.32
N LEU A 46 5.25 -8.78 19.79
CA LEU A 46 4.46 -7.56 19.81
C LEU A 46 5.10 -6.51 20.74
N TRP A 47 5.51 -6.94 21.94
CA TRP A 47 6.14 -6.04 22.91
C TRP A 47 7.41 -5.38 22.38
N VAL A 48 8.24 -6.10 21.63
CA VAL A 48 9.46 -5.52 21.03
C VAL A 48 9.11 -4.38 20.07
N VAL A 49 8.15 -4.62 19.18
CA VAL A 49 7.75 -3.61 18.18
C VAL A 49 7.04 -2.43 18.84
N LEU A 50 6.16 -2.70 19.81
CA LEU A 50 5.47 -1.64 20.57
C LEU A 50 6.46 -0.82 21.41
N PHE A 51 7.41 -1.48 22.08
CA PHE A 51 8.43 -0.80 22.88
C PHE A 51 9.25 0.17 22.03
N ILE A 52 9.69 -0.24 20.86
CA ILE A 52 10.44 0.62 19.95
C ILE A 52 9.59 1.83 19.51
N ASN A 53 8.31 1.60 19.18
CA ASN A 53 7.40 2.69 18.83
C ASN A 53 7.17 3.65 20.00
N ILE A 54 6.95 3.13 21.22
CA ILE A 54 6.75 3.96 22.43
C ILE A 54 8.03 4.74 22.72
N PHE A 55 9.19 4.10 22.70
CA PHE A 55 10.47 4.74 22.92
C PHE A 55 10.71 5.89 21.93
N TRP A 56 10.43 5.62 20.64
CA TRP A 56 10.58 6.66 19.61
C TRP A 56 9.61 7.83 19.82
N ASN A 57 8.33 7.57 20.18
CA ASN A 57 7.37 8.64 20.47
C ASN A 57 7.81 9.48 21.69
N ILE A 58 8.36 8.86 22.72
CA ILE A 58 8.91 9.57 23.89
C ILE A 58 10.13 10.42 23.49
N ALA A 59 11.06 9.87 22.72
CA ALA A 59 12.23 10.58 22.24
C ALA A 59 11.85 11.80 21.38
N SER A 60 10.87 11.64 20.52
CA SER A 60 10.29 12.68 19.68
C SER A 60 9.62 13.77 20.52
N TYR A 61 8.85 13.38 21.56
CA TYR A 61 8.24 14.30 22.51
C TYR A 61 9.27 15.15 23.23
N VAL A 62 10.34 14.52 23.72
CA VAL A 62 11.42 15.24 24.43
C VAL A 62 12.10 16.23 23.50
N LYS A 63 12.29 15.87 22.23
CA LYS A 63 12.97 16.72 21.25
C LYS A 63 12.14 17.93 20.84
N TYR A 64 10.84 17.75 20.60
CA TYR A 64 9.99 18.79 20.01
C TYR A 64 9.15 19.54 21.04
N GLY A 65 9.22 19.18 22.32
CA GLY A 65 8.54 19.89 23.43
C GLY A 65 7.02 19.82 23.43
N GLY A 66 6.43 18.94 22.63
CA GLY A 66 4.98 18.77 22.52
C GLY A 66 4.59 17.32 22.32
N PHE A 67 3.40 16.92 22.78
CA PHE A 67 2.80 15.66 22.42
C PHE A 67 2.37 15.74 20.96
N VAL A 68 3.31 15.49 20.09
CA VAL A 68 3.01 15.16 18.72
C VAL A 68 2.25 13.85 18.79
N GLY A 69 0.95 13.92 18.55
CA GLY A 69 0.02 12.83 18.86
C GLY A 69 0.60 11.47 18.52
N ILE A 70 0.39 10.51 19.41
CA ILE A 70 0.77 9.11 19.16
C ILE A 70 0.39 8.81 17.73
N ASN A 71 1.36 8.45 16.90
CA ASN A 71 1.08 8.09 15.52
C ASN A 71 0.31 6.75 15.54
N PHE A 72 -1.01 6.88 15.69
CA PHE A 72 -1.95 5.77 15.92
C PHE A 72 -1.97 4.74 14.80
N PRO A 73 -1.87 5.13 13.48
CA PRO A 73 -1.98 4.18 12.39
C PRO A 73 -0.98 3.02 12.44
N PRO A 74 0.33 3.21 12.73
CA PRO A 74 1.26 2.10 12.86
C PRO A 74 0.93 1.16 14.01
N PHE A 75 0.54 1.69 15.17
CA PHE A 75 0.14 0.86 16.31
C PHE A 75 -1.06 -0.02 15.99
N TYR A 76 -2.08 0.59 15.39
CA TYR A 76 -3.29 -0.10 14.98
C TYR A 76 -2.98 -1.22 13.98
N SER A 77 -2.19 -0.92 12.96
CA SER A 77 -1.77 -1.89 11.93
C SER A 77 -0.94 -3.04 12.51
N ILE A 78 -0.04 -2.75 13.45
CA ILE A 78 0.77 -3.76 14.14
C ILE A 78 -0.12 -4.67 14.99
N ILE A 79 -1.07 -4.12 15.75
CA ILE A 79 -1.99 -4.90 16.59
C ILE A 79 -2.87 -5.83 15.73
N ILE A 80 -3.46 -5.30 14.66
CA ILE A 80 -4.26 -6.09 13.71
C ILE A 80 -3.43 -7.21 13.09
N ALA A 81 -2.23 -6.90 12.63
CA ALA A 81 -1.33 -7.87 12.03
C ALA A 81 -0.92 -8.96 13.04
N HIS A 82 -0.65 -8.57 14.30
CA HIS A 82 -0.36 -9.51 15.38
C HIS A 82 -1.54 -10.45 15.65
N VAL A 83 -2.75 -9.92 15.77
CA VAL A 83 -3.96 -10.72 15.98
C VAL A 83 -4.19 -11.69 14.80
N ALA A 84 -4.08 -11.20 13.58
CA ALA A 84 -4.22 -12.05 12.40
C ALA A 84 -3.17 -13.15 12.32
N PHE A 85 -1.91 -12.85 12.69
CA PHE A 85 -0.83 -13.81 12.72
C PHE A 85 -1.05 -14.93 13.75
N ASN A 86 -1.72 -14.62 14.84
CA ASN A 86 -2.01 -15.60 15.90
C ASN A 86 -3.26 -16.45 15.64
N ILE A 87 -4.26 -15.91 14.95
CA ILE A 87 -5.53 -16.60 14.69
C ILE A 87 -5.46 -17.49 13.45
N TYR A 88 -4.75 -17.08 12.43
CA TYR A 88 -4.70 -17.76 11.14
C TYR A 88 -3.36 -18.43 10.90
N ASP A 89 -3.39 -19.63 10.35
CA ASP A 89 -2.22 -20.18 9.68
C ASP A 89 -1.86 -19.30 8.47
N ARG A 90 -0.56 -19.23 8.18
CA ARG A 90 -0.06 -18.37 7.11
C ARG A 90 -0.72 -18.65 5.75
N GLN A 91 -0.87 -19.93 5.41
CA GLN A 91 -1.52 -20.36 4.17
C GLN A 91 -2.99 -19.96 4.12
N ASP A 92 -3.70 -20.13 5.21
CA ASP A 92 -5.11 -19.77 5.32
C ASP A 92 -5.31 -18.26 5.27
N PHE A 93 -4.44 -17.50 5.96
CA PHE A 93 -4.46 -16.05 5.89
C PHE A 93 -4.32 -15.54 4.45
N LEU A 94 -3.30 -15.99 3.74
CA LEU A 94 -3.04 -15.58 2.35
C LEU A 94 -4.19 -16.00 1.43
N ARG A 95 -4.75 -17.20 1.62
CA ARG A 95 -5.90 -17.69 0.85
C ARG A 95 -7.15 -16.83 1.07
N ILE A 96 -7.45 -16.49 2.32
CA ILE A 96 -8.63 -15.68 2.66
C ILE A 96 -8.44 -14.25 2.14
N PHE A 97 -7.24 -13.67 2.34
CA PHE A 97 -6.92 -12.34 1.80
C PHE A 97 -7.13 -12.27 0.28
N GLU A 98 -6.57 -13.22 -0.45
CA GLU A 98 -6.74 -13.29 -1.91
C GLU A 98 -8.22 -13.38 -2.31
N LYS A 99 -9.01 -14.28 -1.68
CA LYS A 99 -10.44 -14.44 -1.99
C LYS A 99 -11.22 -13.16 -1.77
N VAL A 100 -10.99 -12.48 -0.64
CA VAL A 100 -11.66 -11.22 -0.32
C VAL A 100 -11.28 -10.13 -1.32
N LEU A 101 -10.00 -10.02 -1.64
CA LEU A 101 -9.55 -9.02 -2.61
C LEU A 101 -10.10 -9.29 -4.03
N VAL A 102 -10.11 -10.55 -4.47
CA VAL A 102 -10.70 -10.94 -5.76
C VAL A 102 -12.19 -10.61 -5.81
N MET A 103 -12.93 -10.82 -4.72
CA MET A 103 -14.34 -10.40 -4.62
C MET A 103 -14.48 -8.88 -4.81
N PHE A 104 -13.66 -8.08 -4.11
CA PHE A 104 -13.67 -6.63 -4.27
C PHE A 104 -13.29 -6.20 -5.69
N CYS A 105 -12.27 -6.81 -6.27
CA CYS A 105 -11.88 -6.56 -7.65
C CYS A 105 -13.00 -6.89 -8.65
N SER A 106 -13.69 -8.03 -8.46
CA SER A 106 -14.80 -8.42 -9.33
C SER A 106 -15.94 -7.41 -9.27
N LEU A 107 -16.34 -7.00 -8.07
CA LEU A 107 -17.38 -5.99 -7.89
C LEU A 107 -16.96 -4.62 -8.47
N SER A 108 -15.71 -4.23 -8.25
CA SER A 108 -15.13 -3.02 -8.82
C SER A 108 -15.16 -3.01 -10.35
N LEU A 109 -14.85 -4.15 -10.99
CA LEU A 109 -14.92 -4.29 -12.45
C LEU A 109 -16.36 -4.14 -12.96
N ILE A 110 -17.35 -4.67 -12.24
CA ILE A 110 -18.77 -4.51 -12.61
C ILE A 110 -19.15 -3.02 -12.56
N VAL A 111 -18.83 -2.33 -11.47
CA VAL A 111 -19.12 -0.89 -11.31
C VAL A 111 -18.39 -0.07 -12.39
N TRP A 112 -17.12 -0.35 -12.63
CA TRP A 112 -16.32 0.31 -13.65
C TRP A 112 -16.90 0.09 -15.06
N LEU A 113 -17.28 -1.14 -15.39
CA LEU A 113 -17.89 -1.47 -16.68
C LEU A 113 -19.21 -0.74 -16.87
N ALA A 114 -20.09 -0.77 -15.86
CA ALA A 114 -21.36 -0.06 -15.90
C ALA A 114 -21.17 1.44 -16.10
N ALA A 115 -20.19 2.05 -15.43
CA ALA A 115 -19.89 3.47 -15.58
C ALA A 115 -19.37 3.86 -16.97
N ASN A 116 -18.64 2.99 -17.64
CA ASN A 116 -18.11 3.25 -18.98
C ASN A 116 -19.11 2.88 -20.10
N VAL A 117 -19.96 1.88 -19.90
CA VAL A 117 -20.95 1.44 -20.90
C VAL A 117 -22.23 2.26 -20.83
N ILE A 118 -22.81 2.44 -19.63
CA ILE A 118 -24.06 3.21 -19.43
C ILE A 118 -23.77 4.71 -19.42
N GLY A 119 -22.55 5.09 -18.94
CA GLY A 119 -22.10 6.48 -18.93
C GLY A 119 -22.76 7.35 -17.86
N THR A 120 -23.10 8.58 -18.25
CA THR A 120 -23.62 9.61 -17.33
C THR A 120 -24.81 9.18 -16.48
N PRO A 121 -25.83 8.46 -16.99
CA PRO A 121 -26.98 8.03 -16.16
C PRO A 121 -26.55 7.18 -14.97
N PHE A 122 -25.63 6.25 -15.16
CA PHE A 122 -25.12 5.42 -14.08
C PHE A 122 -24.28 6.23 -13.07
N VAL A 123 -23.45 7.16 -13.56
CA VAL A 123 -22.64 8.04 -12.72
C VAL A 123 -23.54 8.95 -11.86
N SER A 124 -24.61 9.50 -12.43
CA SER A 124 -25.60 10.30 -11.70
C SER A 124 -26.31 9.48 -10.62
N PHE A 125 -26.73 8.27 -10.95
CA PHE A 125 -27.29 7.33 -9.97
C PHE A 125 -26.31 7.04 -8.82
N MET A 126 -25.05 6.75 -9.13
CA MET A 126 -24.04 6.55 -8.09
C MET A 126 -23.85 7.78 -7.20
N ARG A 127 -23.92 8.99 -7.78
CA ARG A 127 -23.82 10.25 -7.02
C ARG A 127 -24.98 10.43 -6.05
N GLU A 128 -26.18 10.06 -6.45
CA GLU A 128 -27.38 10.15 -5.60
C GLU A 128 -27.32 9.19 -4.40
N ILE A 129 -26.84 7.95 -4.61
CA ILE A 129 -26.71 6.96 -3.54
C ILE A 129 -25.43 7.09 -2.73
N SER A 130 -24.57 8.04 -3.07
CA SER A 130 -23.26 8.23 -2.42
C SER A 130 -23.45 8.76 -0.99
N VAL A 131 -22.98 8.00 -0.02
CA VAL A 131 -23.01 8.38 1.41
C VAL A 131 -21.83 9.31 1.75
N ILE A 132 -20.76 9.21 1.01
CA ILE A 132 -19.55 10.00 1.23
C ILE A 132 -19.35 10.94 0.04
N LYS A 133 -19.12 12.21 0.33
CA LYS A 133 -18.68 13.15 -0.71
C LYS A 133 -17.19 12.88 -0.98
N PRO A 134 -16.83 12.38 -2.17
CA PRO A 134 -15.43 12.10 -2.46
C PRO A 134 -14.65 13.40 -2.63
N SER A 135 -13.40 13.37 -2.15
CA SER A 135 -12.42 14.39 -2.51
C SER A 135 -11.86 14.11 -3.91
N PRO A 136 -11.41 15.12 -4.66
CA PRO A 136 -10.67 14.88 -5.88
C PRO A 136 -9.51 13.88 -5.64
N PRO A 137 -9.19 12.96 -6.58
CA PRO A 137 -9.69 12.88 -7.96
C PRO A 137 -10.98 12.09 -8.15
N ALA A 138 -11.64 11.58 -7.10
CA ALA A 138 -12.88 10.83 -7.24
C ALA A 138 -14.06 11.76 -7.50
N GLU A 139 -14.86 11.47 -8.50
CA GLU A 139 -16.05 12.25 -8.83
C GLU A 139 -17.29 11.81 -8.05
N THR A 140 -17.42 10.50 -7.88
CA THR A 140 -18.55 9.89 -7.16
C THR A 140 -18.06 8.70 -6.36
N TYR A 141 -18.73 8.44 -5.26
CA TYR A 141 -18.46 7.30 -4.42
C TYR A 141 -19.77 6.64 -4.04
N SER A 142 -19.99 5.41 -4.47
CA SER A 142 -21.03 4.58 -3.89
C SER A 142 -20.63 4.15 -2.48
N PHE A 143 -21.46 3.36 -1.84
CA PHE A 143 -21.21 2.81 -0.51
C PHE A 143 -19.78 2.21 -0.32
N LEU A 144 -19.17 1.63 -1.36
CA LEU A 144 -17.88 0.94 -1.27
C LEU A 144 -16.91 1.26 -2.42
N PHE A 145 -17.41 1.63 -3.59
CA PHE A 145 -16.59 1.79 -4.80
C PHE A 145 -16.67 3.20 -5.35
N GLY A 146 -15.53 3.71 -5.84
CA GLY A 146 -15.42 5.03 -6.42
C GLY A 146 -15.19 5.02 -7.93
N LEU A 147 -15.52 6.14 -8.56
CA LEU A 147 -15.24 6.43 -9.94
C LEU A 147 -14.38 7.69 -10.04
N CYS A 148 -13.37 7.64 -10.90
CA CYS A 148 -12.51 8.80 -11.16
C CYS A 148 -13.22 9.81 -12.05
N SER A 149 -13.13 11.09 -11.70
CA SER A 149 -13.58 12.20 -12.55
C SER A 149 -12.76 12.31 -13.84
N HIS A 150 -11.48 11.99 -13.73
CA HIS A 150 -10.56 12.09 -14.86
C HIS A 150 -10.77 10.93 -15.84
N ILE A 151 -10.96 11.28 -17.10
CA ILE A 151 -11.13 10.34 -18.22
C ILE A 151 -9.80 10.27 -18.95
N GLU A 152 -9.16 9.12 -18.95
CA GLU A 152 -7.94 8.87 -19.73
C GLU A 152 -8.28 7.99 -20.93
N MET A 153 -7.86 8.39 -22.12
CA MET A 153 -8.14 7.64 -23.37
C MET A 153 -9.65 7.38 -23.62
N GLY A 154 -10.52 8.28 -23.18
CA GLY A 154 -11.98 8.11 -23.30
C GLY A 154 -12.59 7.14 -22.27
N ILE A 155 -11.83 6.64 -21.33
CA ILE A 155 -12.25 5.64 -20.34
C ILE A 155 -12.07 6.21 -18.93
N ARG A 156 -13.07 6.02 -18.07
CA ARG A 156 -12.95 6.32 -16.63
C ARG A 156 -12.04 5.31 -15.97
N ARG A 157 -11.15 5.77 -15.12
CA ARG A 157 -10.22 4.92 -14.36
C ARG A 157 -10.94 4.22 -13.21
N ASN A 158 -10.57 2.96 -12.96
CA ASN A 158 -11.08 2.19 -11.84
C ASN A 158 -10.35 2.55 -10.53
N LEU A 159 -11.09 3.07 -9.56
CA LEU A 159 -10.60 3.38 -8.21
C LEU A 159 -10.74 2.20 -7.25
N GLY A 160 -11.57 1.21 -7.61
CA GLY A 160 -11.94 0.15 -6.69
C GLY A 160 -12.54 0.70 -5.40
N PHE A 161 -12.07 0.20 -4.28
CA PHE A 161 -12.46 0.62 -2.93
C PHE A 161 -11.50 1.67 -2.33
N THR A 162 -10.63 2.26 -3.14
CA THR A 162 -9.67 3.29 -2.70
C THR A 162 -10.03 4.64 -3.30
N TRP A 163 -9.41 5.69 -2.82
CA TRP A 163 -9.66 7.07 -3.26
C TRP A 163 -8.91 7.44 -4.55
N GLU A 164 -7.92 6.62 -4.95
CA GLU A 164 -7.08 6.90 -6.12
C GLU A 164 -6.78 5.62 -6.92
N PRO A 165 -6.79 5.66 -8.27
CA PRO A 165 -6.51 4.49 -9.11
C PRO A 165 -5.15 3.85 -8.84
N GLY A 166 -4.14 4.68 -8.57
CA GLY A 166 -2.79 4.20 -8.27
C GLY A 166 -2.72 3.43 -6.96
N ARG A 167 -3.46 3.86 -5.93
CA ARG A 167 -3.55 3.16 -4.66
C ARG A 167 -4.29 1.82 -4.80
N PHE A 168 -5.36 1.80 -5.59
CA PHE A 168 -6.03 0.54 -5.93
C PHE A 168 -5.11 -0.42 -6.68
N ALA A 169 -4.33 0.09 -7.64
CA ALA A 169 -3.32 -0.72 -8.33
C ALA A 169 -2.33 -1.39 -7.37
N CYS A 170 -1.88 -0.69 -6.33
CA CYS A 170 -0.99 -1.28 -5.30
C CYS A 170 -1.66 -2.41 -4.52
N TRP A 171 -2.95 -2.29 -4.17
CA TRP A 171 -3.72 -3.36 -3.54
C TRP A 171 -3.85 -4.58 -4.46
N VAL A 172 -4.18 -4.34 -5.72
CA VAL A 172 -4.29 -5.42 -6.73
C VAL A 172 -2.95 -6.11 -6.93
N LEU A 173 -1.86 -5.36 -7.01
CA LEU A 173 -0.50 -5.91 -7.10
C LEU A 173 -0.11 -6.74 -5.89
N LEU A 174 -0.49 -6.30 -4.68
CA LEU A 174 -0.30 -7.08 -3.46
C LEU A 174 -1.08 -8.40 -3.52
N GLY A 175 -2.32 -8.37 -4.02
CA GLY A 175 -3.10 -9.58 -4.29
C GLY A 175 -2.46 -10.50 -5.32
N MET A 176 -1.94 -9.95 -6.41
CA MET A 176 -1.19 -10.72 -7.42
C MET A 176 0.07 -11.34 -6.83
N PHE A 177 0.84 -10.59 -6.05
CA PHE A 177 2.01 -11.10 -5.35
C PHE A 177 1.66 -12.26 -4.41
N VAL A 178 0.61 -12.09 -3.58
CA VAL A 178 0.10 -13.15 -2.68
C VAL A 178 -0.33 -14.38 -3.46
N ASN A 179 -1.07 -14.20 -4.55
CA ASN A 179 -1.48 -15.30 -5.42
C ASN A 179 -0.27 -16.04 -6.00
N LEU A 180 0.71 -15.31 -6.53
CA LEU A 180 1.91 -15.89 -7.13
C LEU A 180 2.75 -16.66 -6.11
N ILE A 181 2.96 -16.14 -4.89
CA ILE A 181 3.71 -16.85 -3.85
C ILE A 181 2.98 -18.11 -3.37
N ARG A 182 1.65 -18.08 -3.25
CA ARG A 182 0.85 -19.26 -2.89
C ARG A 182 0.97 -20.36 -3.94
N HIS A 183 1.06 -20.00 -5.19
CA HIS A 183 1.26 -20.92 -6.31
C HIS A 183 2.74 -21.14 -6.66
N GLN A 184 3.67 -20.69 -5.79
CA GLN A 184 5.11 -20.86 -5.95
C GLN A 184 5.64 -20.37 -7.32
N PHE A 185 5.01 -19.34 -7.88
CA PHE A 185 5.30 -18.79 -9.23
C PHE A 185 5.28 -19.85 -10.35
N ARG A 186 4.52 -20.96 -10.18
CA ARG A 186 4.42 -22.02 -11.21
C ARG A 186 3.49 -21.56 -12.33
N ILE A 187 3.98 -21.54 -13.56
CA ILE A 187 3.21 -21.04 -14.73
C ILE A 187 2.03 -21.93 -15.08
N GLU A 188 2.15 -23.24 -14.95
CA GLU A 188 1.04 -24.16 -15.17
C GLU A 188 -0.16 -23.81 -14.27
N SER A 189 0.13 -23.37 -13.07
CA SER A 189 -0.86 -22.86 -12.14
C SER A 189 -1.39 -21.47 -12.54
N ILE A 190 -0.56 -20.63 -13.16
CA ILE A 190 -0.94 -19.29 -13.62
C ILE A 190 -2.02 -19.35 -14.69
N TRP A 191 -1.85 -20.18 -15.72
CA TRP A 191 -2.80 -20.29 -16.83
C TRP A 191 -4.18 -20.81 -16.42
N LYS A 192 -4.29 -21.53 -15.31
CA LYS A 192 -5.57 -22.06 -14.78
C LYS A 192 -6.15 -21.18 -13.66
N ASN A 193 -5.47 -20.09 -13.33
CA ASN A 193 -5.78 -19.30 -12.14
C ASN A 193 -6.73 -18.13 -12.47
N LYS A 194 -8.03 -18.38 -12.36
CA LYS A 194 -9.08 -17.38 -12.60
C LYS A 194 -8.90 -16.13 -11.72
N ASN A 195 -8.45 -16.30 -10.49
CA ASN A 195 -8.23 -15.18 -9.57
C ASN A 195 -7.17 -14.21 -10.10
N LEU A 196 -6.08 -14.74 -10.66
CA LEU A 196 -5.01 -13.92 -11.22
C LEU A 196 -5.50 -13.10 -12.42
N TYR A 197 -6.37 -13.65 -13.26
CA TYR A 197 -6.96 -12.91 -14.37
C TYR A 197 -7.87 -11.77 -13.91
N ILE A 198 -8.71 -12.00 -12.90
CA ILE A 198 -9.55 -10.94 -12.32
C ILE A 198 -8.67 -9.81 -11.76
N LEU A 199 -7.62 -10.15 -11.03
CA LEU A 199 -6.66 -9.17 -10.52
C LEU A 199 -5.96 -8.42 -11.66
N LEU A 200 -5.52 -9.12 -12.70
CA LEU A 200 -4.87 -8.50 -13.86
C LEU A 200 -5.81 -7.53 -14.58
N PHE A 201 -7.07 -7.93 -14.85
CA PHE A 201 -8.05 -7.03 -15.46
C PHE A 201 -8.33 -5.83 -14.58
N SER A 202 -8.46 -6.03 -13.26
CA SER A 202 -8.62 -4.91 -12.33
C SER A 202 -7.44 -3.96 -12.37
N LEU A 203 -6.21 -4.47 -12.47
CA LEU A 203 -5.01 -3.65 -12.61
C LEU A 203 -5.02 -2.84 -13.90
N LEU A 204 -5.36 -3.47 -15.03
CA LEU A 204 -5.39 -2.80 -16.33
C LEU A 204 -6.40 -1.64 -16.35
N THR A 205 -7.55 -1.80 -15.70
CA THR A 205 -8.59 -0.75 -15.64
C THR A 205 -8.22 0.44 -14.75
N THR A 206 -7.16 0.34 -13.95
CA THR A 206 -6.66 1.47 -13.14
C THR A 206 -5.92 2.52 -13.97
N LEU A 207 -5.38 2.17 -15.14
CA LEU A 207 -4.51 3.01 -15.96
C LEU A 207 -3.40 3.67 -15.11
N SER A 208 -2.76 2.88 -14.23
CA SER A 208 -1.74 3.36 -13.29
C SER A 208 -0.34 3.06 -13.81
N THR A 209 0.48 4.10 -13.98
CA THR A 209 1.90 3.96 -14.38
C THR A 209 2.69 3.11 -13.39
N THR A 210 2.53 3.36 -12.09
CA THR A 210 3.11 2.51 -11.03
C THR A 210 2.60 1.09 -11.10
N GLY A 211 1.30 0.93 -11.34
CA GLY A 211 0.68 -0.39 -11.48
C GLY A 211 1.39 -1.23 -12.54
N TYR A 212 1.62 -0.66 -13.70
CA TYR A 212 2.25 -1.36 -14.83
C TYR A 212 3.76 -1.60 -14.61
N SER A 213 4.46 -0.63 -14.00
CA SER A 213 5.89 -0.79 -13.69
C SER A 213 6.12 -1.93 -12.68
N VAL A 214 5.31 -2.00 -11.63
CA VAL A 214 5.41 -3.08 -10.63
C VAL A 214 4.91 -4.42 -11.20
N LEU A 215 3.94 -4.43 -12.11
CA LEU A 215 3.56 -5.63 -12.86
C LEU A 215 4.77 -6.20 -13.61
N GLY A 216 5.56 -5.34 -14.27
CA GLY A 216 6.82 -5.76 -14.91
C GLY A 216 7.76 -6.46 -13.92
N ILE A 217 7.91 -5.94 -12.70
CA ILE A 217 8.70 -6.59 -11.63
C ILE A 217 8.12 -7.95 -11.24
N LEU A 218 6.79 -8.09 -11.13
CA LEU A 218 6.15 -9.37 -10.82
C LEU A 218 6.39 -10.40 -11.94
N ILE A 219 6.37 -9.97 -13.19
CA ILE A 219 6.69 -10.84 -14.34
C ILE A 219 8.14 -11.30 -14.27
N LEU A 220 9.09 -10.41 -13.94
CA LEU A 220 10.48 -10.79 -13.71
C LEU A 220 10.62 -11.83 -12.59
N PHE A 221 9.84 -11.72 -11.51
CA PHE A 221 9.82 -12.72 -10.44
C PHE A 221 9.32 -14.09 -10.94
N VAL A 222 8.32 -14.11 -11.81
CA VAL A 222 7.86 -15.35 -12.46
C VAL A 222 8.99 -15.95 -13.30
N LEU A 223 9.72 -15.13 -14.06
CA LEU A 223 10.86 -15.58 -14.88
C LEU A 223 11.99 -16.21 -14.06
N ILE A 224 12.36 -15.59 -12.92
CA ILE A 224 13.40 -16.10 -12.01
C ILE A 224 13.01 -17.48 -11.47
N ASN A 225 11.73 -17.71 -11.20
CA ASN A 225 11.24 -18.98 -10.67
C ASN A 225 11.06 -20.08 -11.71
N LYS A 226 11.16 -19.78 -13.01
CA LYS A 226 11.07 -20.80 -14.06
C LYS A 226 12.32 -21.66 -14.18
N LYS A 227 12.10 -22.95 -14.50
CA LYS A 227 13.17 -23.90 -14.79
C LYS A 227 13.58 -23.88 -16.27
N SER A 228 12.60 -23.75 -17.19
CA SER A 228 12.84 -23.85 -18.64
C SER A 228 13.36 -22.54 -19.24
N TYR A 229 14.48 -22.61 -19.98
CA TYR A 229 15.05 -21.47 -20.69
C TYR A 229 14.14 -20.95 -21.81
N LEU A 230 13.49 -21.84 -22.56
CA LEU A 230 12.57 -21.47 -23.64
C LEU A 230 11.41 -20.61 -23.11
N SER A 231 10.83 -21.02 -22.00
CA SER A 231 9.74 -20.24 -21.38
C SER A 231 10.20 -18.90 -20.82
N LYS A 232 11.45 -18.82 -20.33
CA LYS A 232 12.04 -17.54 -19.93
C LYS A 232 12.19 -16.62 -21.13
N PHE A 233 12.69 -17.15 -22.23
CA PHE A 233 12.85 -16.40 -23.48
C PHE A 233 11.51 -15.88 -24.00
N VAL A 234 10.49 -16.73 -24.12
CA VAL A 234 9.14 -16.33 -24.58
C VAL A 234 8.55 -15.21 -23.69
N ILE A 235 8.59 -15.37 -22.36
CA ILE A 235 8.04 -14.35 -21.47
C ILE A 235 8.88 -13.06 -21.53
N ALA A 236 10.21 -13.16 -21.59
CA ALA A 236 11.08 -12.01 -21.74
C ALA A 236 10.81 -11.26 -23.06
N SER A 237 10.57 -11.99 -24.17
CA SER A 237 10.19 -11.38 -25.45
C SER A 237 8.84 -10.67 -25.37
N ILE A 238 7.84 -11.27 -24.71
CA ILE A 238 6.54 -10.62 -24.48
C ILE A 238 6.72 -9.34 -23.64
N VAL A 239 7.50 -9.39 -22.57
CA VAL A 239 7.79 -8.21 -21.73
C VAL A 239 8.50 -7.13 -22.54
N LEU A 240 9.50 -7.51 -23.34
CA LEU A 240 10.26 -6.58 -24.18
C LEU A 240 9.38 -5.88 -25.23
N LEU A 241 8.32 -6.52 -25.69
CA LEU A 241 7.37 -5.93 -26.64
C LEU A 241 6.29 -5.12 -25.93
N VAL A 242 5.68 -5.67 -24.86
CA VAL A 242 4.52 -5.08 -24.19
C VAL A 242 4.90 -3.87 -23.32
N VAL A 243 6.02 -3.94 -22.59
CA VAL A 243 6.41 -2.84 -21.70
C VAL A 243 6.73 -1.56 -22.47
N PRO A 244 7.55 -1.55 -23.53
CA PRO A 244 7.76 -0.35 -24.34
C PRO A 244 6.47 0.16 -24.97
N SER A 245 5.60 -0.74 -25.45
CA SER A 245 4.30 -0.34 -26.02
C SER A 245 3.41 0.35 -25.01
N ILE A 246 3.38 -0.08 -23.75
CA ILE A 246 2.66 0.59 -22.67
C ILE A 246 3.34 1.93 -22.33
N LEU A 247 4.67 1.97 -22.24
CA LEU A 247 5.42 3.19 -21.93
C LEU A 247 5.32 4.24 -23.04
N SER A 248 5.11 3.83 -24.29
CA SER A 248 4.92 4.73 -25.43
C SER A 248 3.50 5.32 -25.53
N LEU A 249 2.55 4.90 -24.70
CA LEU A 249 1.26 5.55 -24.62
C LEU A 249 1.44 7.02 -24.18
N SER A 250 0.76 7.95 -24.83
CA SER A 250 0.94 9.40 -24.61
C SER A 250 0.83 9.78 -23.13
N PHE A 251 -0.19 9.27 -22.44
CA PHE A 251 -0.38 9.55 -21.03
C PHE A 251 0.75 9.00 -20.13
N MET A 252 1.47 7.96 -20.56
CA MET A 252 2.61 7.41 -19.83
C MET A 252 3.86 8.24 -20.07
N SER A 253 4.14 8.60 -21.30
CA SER A 253 5.31 9.40 -21.67
C SER A 253 5.25 10.79 -21.06
N GLU A 254 4.11 11.47 -21.12
CA GLU A 254 3.88 12.76 -20.46
C GLU A 254 4.13 12.67 -18.94
N LYS A 255 3.51 11.70 -18.27
CA LYS A 255 3.72 11.50 -16.82
C LYS A 255 5.17 11.19 -16.45
N ILE A 256 5.91 10.46 -17.29
CA ILE A 256 7.32 10.16 -17.02
C ILE A 256 8.16 11.44 -17.20
N THR A 257 7.88 12.24 -18.22
CA THR A 257 8.59 13.50 -18.45
C THR A 257 8.34 14.47 -17.29
N ASP A 258 7.08 14.66 -16.89
CA ASP A 258 6.70 15.52 -15.76
C ASP A 258 7.32 15.06 -14.43
N LEU A 259 7.48 13.74 -14.26
CA LEU A 259 8.11 13.17 -13.06
C LEU A 259 9.61 13.40 -13.00
N MET A 260 10.28 13.61 -14.14
CA MET A 260 11.73 13.87 -14.20
C MET A 260 12.09 15.36 -14.09
N ASP A 261 11.12 16.25 -14.27
CA ASP A 261 11.29 17.69 -14.09
C ASP A 261 10.89 18.09 -12.66
N LEU A 262 11.92 18.36 -11.83
CA LEU A 262 11.72 18.71 -10.42
C LEU A 262 11.02 20.08 -10.28
N ASP A 263 11.34 21.03 -11.15
CA ASP A 263 10.77 22.37 -11.14
C ASP A 263 9.31 22.35 -11.61
N ALA A 264 9.01 21.57 -12.65
CA ALA A 264 7.62 21.30 -13.03
C ALA A 264 6.85 20.55 -11.92
N GLY A 265 7.51 19.62 -11.23
CA GLY A 265 6.93 18.90 -10.08
C GLY A 265 6.61 19.82 -8.90
N ILE A 266 7.46 20.81 -8.62
CA ILE A 266 7.22 21.82 -7.57
C ILE A 266 6.09 22.77 -8.01
N ASN A 267 6.06 23.19 -9.27
CA ASN A 267 5.04 24.09 -9.81
C ASN A 267 3.66 23.40 -10.00
N ALA A 268 3.63 22.09 -10.19
CA ALA A 268 2.41 21.28 -10.35
C ALA A 268 1.85 20.75 -9.02
N ILE A 269 2.23 21.33 -7.89
CA ILE A 269 1.77 20.92 -6.58
C ILE A 269 0.26 21.15 -6.47
N ASN A 270 -0.47 20.08 -6.16
CA ASN A 270 -1.89 20.17 -5.89
C ASN A 270 -2.12 20.70 -4.47
N TYR A 271 -2.71 21.88 -4.37
CA TYR A 271 -3.12 22.47 -3.11
C TYR A 271 -4.52 21.97 -2.75
N TYR A 272 -4.66 21.42 -1.55
CA TYR A 272 -5.95 21.08 -0.99
C TYR A 272 -6.15 21.93 0.26
N SER A 273 -7.30 22.58 0.38
CA SER A 273 -7.68 23.29 1.59
C SER A 273 -8.53 22.36 2.45
N ALA A 274 -8.05 22.01 3.63
CA ALA A 274 -8.80 21.27 4.64
C ALA A 274 -8.74 22.02 5.98
N GLU A 275 -9.89 22.34 6.56
CA GLU A 275 -9.98 23.01 7.88
C GLU A 275 -9.19 24.33 7.99
N GLY A 276 -9.06 25.07 6.86
CA GLY A 276 -8.34 26.34 6.83
C GLY A 276 -6.82 26.25 6.70
N GLN A 277 -6.28 25.04 6.53
CA GLN A 277 -4.87 24.84 6.23
C GLN A 277 -4.68 24.33 4.79
N GLU A 278 -3.68 24.83 4.09
CA GLU A 278 -3.30 24.33 2.79
C GLU A 278 -2.47 23.05 2.94
N ILE A 279 -2.90 21.97 2.28
CA ILE A 279 -2.20 20.71 2.23
C ILE A 279 -1.58 20.55 0.85
N ILE A 280 -0.29 20.36 0.82
CA ILE A 280 0.48 20.13 -0.41
C ILE A 280 0.77 18.64 -0.54
N CYS A 281 0.33 18.06 -1.66
CA CYS A 281 0.65 16.69 -2.04
C CYS A 281 1.63 16.70 -3.21
N PRO A 282 2.95 16.66 -2.95
CA PRO A 282 3.94 16.68 -4.01
C PRO A 282 3.86 15.39 -4.85
N GLN A 283 4.24 15.51 -6.12
CA GLN A 283 4.40 14.34 -6.98
C GLN A 283 5.51 13.42 -6.42
N ARG A 284 5.55 12.17 -6.88
CA ARG A 284 6.35 11.08 -6.26
C ARG A 284 7.83 11.39 -6.14
N PHE A 285 8.49 11.88 -7.20
CA PHE A 285 9.91 12.23 -7.15
C PHE A 285 10.18 13.51 -6.37
N THR A 286 9.32 14.50 -6.50
CA THR A 286 9.35 15.70 -5.67
C THR A 286 9.14 15.34 -4.19
N GLY A 287 8.22 14.41 -3.90
CA GLY A 287 8.03 13.85 -2.57
C GLY A 287 9.26 13.13 -2.02
N LEU A 288 9.95 12.31 -2.83
CA LEU A 288 11.23 11.68 -2.47
C LEU A 288 12.29 12.73 -2.17
N TRP A 289 12.40 13.76 -3.00
CA TRP A 289 13.35 14.85 -2.77
C TRP A 289 13.05 15.59 -1.47
N PHE A 290 11.79 15.92 -1.19
CA PHE A 290 11.39 16.56 0.06
C PHE A 290 11.70 15.67 1.28
N SER A 291 11.38 14.40 1.20
CA SER A 291 11.72 13.45 2.27
C SER A 291 13.23 13.33 2.48
N PHE A 292 14.01 13.36 1.41
CA PHE A 292 15.47 13.34 1.50
C PHE A 292 16.02 14.61 2.16
N GLN A 293 15.53 15.79 1.78
CA GLN A 293 15.91 17.05 2.40
C GLN A 293 15.58 17.06 3.90
N ASN A 294 14.34 16.67 4.24
CA ASN A 294 13.94 16.55 5.63
C ASN A 294 14.85 15.58 6.41
N PHE A 295 15.17 14.43 5.84
CA PHE A 295 16.05 13.45 6.48
C PHE A 295 17.47 13.97 6.71
N ILE A 296 18.09 14.69 5.77
CA ILE A 296 19.44 15.24 5.93
C ILE A 296 19.48 16.27 7.07
N HIS A 297 18.42 17.07 7.20
CA HIS A 297 18.37 18.10 8.24
C HIS A 297 18.07 17.55 9.62
N ASP A 298 17.37 16.42 9.71
CA ASP A 298 17.16 15.72 10.98
C ASP A 298 17.33 14.20 10.85
N PRO A 299 18.58 13.73 10.75
CA PRO A 299 18.82 12.33 10.43
C PRO A 299 18.56 11.37 11.61
N TRP A 300 18.60 11.84 12.86
CA TRP A 300 18.55 10.94 14.01
C TRP A 300 17.14 10.51 14.40
N LEU A 301 16.24 11.46 14.62
CA LEU A 301 14.88 11.22 15.09
C LEU A 301 13.81 11.58 14.05
N GLY A 302 14.20 12.24 12.96
CA GLY A 302 13.30 12.70 11.92
C GLY A 302 12.36 13.81 12.39
N PHE A 303 11.51 14.25 11.48
CA PHE A 303 10.44 15.21 11.75
C PHE A 303 9.13 14.45 11.92
N ASN A 304 8.72 14.20 13.13
CA ASN A 304 7.48 13.46 13.42
C ASN A 304 6.24 14.13 12.83
N GLN A 305 6.24 15.46 12.75
CA GLN A 305 5.16 16.24 12.14
C GLN A 305 5.61 16.81 10.79
N LEU A 306 4.75 16.61 9.80
CA LEU A 306 4.94 17.20 8.48
C LEU A 306 4.84 18.73 8.48
N THR A 307 4.18 19.29 9.52
CA THR A 307 4.00 20.74 9.72
C THR A 307 5.28 21.47 10.14
N ASN A 308 6.23 20.78 10.79
CA ASN A 308 7.47 21.38 11.30
C ASN A 308 8.70 20.78 10.57
N SER A 309 8.53 20.31 9.36
CA SER A 309 9.64 19.78 8.58
C SER A 309 10.47 20.90 7.95
N TYR A 310 11.75 20.65 7.74
CA TYR A 310 12.65 21.58 7.06
C TYR A 310 12.06 22.10 5.72
N THR A 311 11.44 21.23 4.95
CA THR A 311 10.80 21.60 3.68
C THR A 311 9.67 22.61 3.88
N VAL A 312 8.87 22.45 4.93
CA VAL A 312 7.80 23.40 5.29
C VAL A 312 8.38 24.74 5.71
N ASP A 313 9.39 24.69 6.57
CA ASP A 313 10.00 25.90 7.14
C ASP A 313 10.72 26.75 6.09
N VAL A 314 11.49 26.12 5.20
CA VAL A 314 12.36 26.83 4.27
C VAL A 314 11.70 27.11 2.92
N ILE A 315 10.89 26.19 2.42
CA ILE A 315 10.28 26.33 1.08
C ILE A 315 8.93 27.04 1.16
N PHE A 316 8.14 26.74 2.19
CA PHE A 316 6.74 27.19 2.29
C PHE A 316 6.45 28.18 3.42
N ASN A 317 7.45 28.66 4.16
CA ASN A 317 7.32 29.65 5.23
C ASN A 317 6.24 29.32 6.26
N HIS A 318 6.18 28.06 6.73
CA HIS A 318 5.25 27.54 7.75
C HIS A 318 3.74 27.59 7.42
N SER A 319 3.37 27.94 6.19
CA SER A 319 1.95 28.17 5.86
C SER A 319 1.20 26.92 5.42
N VAL A 320 1.89 25.79 5.22
CA VAL A 320 1.32 24.61 4.56
C VAL A 320 1.73 23.30 5.23
N ILE A 321 0.90 22.27 5.05
CA ILE A 321 1.23 20.88 5.42
C ILE A 321 1.74 20.17 4.16
N VAL A 322 2.96 19.64 4.18
CA VAL A 322 3.47 18.79 3.10
C VAL A 322 3.18 17.33 3.43
N ALA A 323 2.35 16.67 2.63
CA ALA A 323 2.01 15.26 2.75
C ALA A 323 2.67 14.47 1.61
N PRO A 324 3.95 14.04 1.74
CA PRO A 324 4.60 13.24 0.71
C PRO A 324 3.87 11.89 0.56
N SER A 325 3.58 11.52 -0.66
CA SER A 325 2.87 10.27 -0.97
C SER A 325 3.80 9.05 -0.99
N GLU A 326 5.11 9.25 -0.89
CA GLU A 326 6.11 8.19 -0.98
C GLU A 326 6.41 7.57 0.40
N GLY A 327 6.65 6.27 0.42
CA GLY A 327 6.90 5.51 1.66
C GLY A 327 8.32 4.99 1.84
N ILE A 328 9.28 5.33 0.97
CA ILE A 328 10.65 4.84 1.07
C ILE A 328 11.48 5.72 1.99
N LEU A 329 11.67 6.96 1.60
CA LEU A 329 12.42 7.94 2.38
C LEU A 329 11.56 8.60 3.45
N GLY A 330 10.24 8.58 3.28
CA GLY A 330 9.29 9.10 4.26
C GLY A 330 9.43 8.47 5.65
N ILE A 331 9.80 7.17 5.73
CA ILE A 331 10.13 6.52 7.01
C ILE A 331 11.34 7.18 7.68
N PHE A 332 12.39 7.47 6.92
CA PHE A 332 13.60 8.12 7.45
C PHE A 332 13.33 9.58 7.78
N ALA A 333 12.57 10.29 6.94
CA ALA A 333 12.20 11.67 7.19
C ALA A 333 11.35 11.82 8.46
N LYS A 334 10.38 10.93 8.67
CA LYS A 334 9.48 10.97 9.82
C LYS A 334 10.12 10.47 11.12
N TYR A 335 10.92 9.41 11.06
CA TYR A 335 11.35 8.64 12.23
C TYR A 335 12.88 8.57 12.41
N GLY A 336 13.64 9.14 11.49
CA GLY A 336 15.08 9.14 11.51
C GLY A 336 15.74 7.81 11.15
N ILE A 337 17.08 7.81 11.16
CA ILE A 337 17.88 6.68 10.68
C ILE A 337 17.77 5.45 11.57
N LEU A 338 17.65 5.64 12.90
CA LEU A 338 17.60 4.51 13.83
C LEU A 338 16.36 3.66 13.61
N PHE A 339 15.19 4.28 13.52
CA PHE A 339 13.93 3.60 13.25
C PHE A 339 13.89 3.08 11.81
N GLY A 340 14.28 3.89 10.83
CA GLY A 340 14.30 3.51 9.42
C GLY A 340 15.20 2.30 9.17
N ALA A 341 16.44 2.31 9.69
CA ALA A 341 17.36 1.18 9.56
C ALA A 341 16.81 -0.09 10.24
N PHE A 342 16.21 0.05 11.44
CA PHE A 342 15.57 -1.06 12.12
C PHE A 342 14.42 -1.63 11.29
N PHE A 343 13.54 -0.78 10.75
CA PHE A 343 12.42 -1.20 9.91
C PHE A 343 12.91 -1.95 8.67
N TYR A 344 13.85 -1.40 7.91
CA TYR A 344 14.36 -2.03 6.70
C TYR A 344 15.14 -3.32 6.97
N TYR A 345 15.91 -3.39 8.05
CA TYR A 345 16.57 -4.64 8.47
C TYR A 345 15.56 -5.79 8.66
N TRP A 346 14.48 -5.52 9.39
CA TRP A 346 13.44 -6.54 9.63
C TRP A 346 12.63 -6.84 8.37
N LEU A 347 12.42 -5.87 7.50
CA LEU A 347 11.76 -6.08 6.22
C LEU A 347 12.56 -7.02 5.31
N ILE A 348 13.88 -6.83 5.22
CA ILE A 348 14.79 -7.74 4.50
C ILE A 348 14.74 -9.15 5.10
N LYS A 349 14.78 -9.24 6.42
CA LYS A 349 14.69 -10.53 7.12
C LYS A 349 13.35 -11.23 6.89
N SER A 350 12.26 -10.48 6.86
CA SER A 350 10.93 -10.99 6.50
C SER A 350 10.87 -11.47 5.05
N SER A 351 11.52 -10.78 4.13
CA SER A 351 11.62 -11.21 2.73
C SER A 351 12.32 -12.57 2.59
N PHE A 352 13.44 -12.74 3.30
CA PHE A 352 14.18 -14.00 3.30
C PHE A 352 13.37 -15.15 3.91
N LEU A 353 12.71 -14.87 5.01
CA LEU A 353 11.86 -15.85 5.68
C LEU A 353 10.66 -16.27 4.81
N LEU A 354 10.00 -15.30 4.19
CA LEU A 354 8.86 -15.56 3.31
C LEU A 354 9.25 -16.46 2.14
N SER A 355 10.39 -16.17 1.48
CA SER A 355 10.94 -17.00 0.40
C SER A 355 11.18 -18.45 0.87
N LYS A 356 11.78 -18.64 2.05
CA LYS A 356 12.05 -19.97 2.63
C LYS A 356 10.76 -20.72 2.97
N THR A 357 9.80 -20.03 3.58
CA THR A 357 8.56 -20.66 4.06
C THR A 357 7.62 -21.01 2.92
N MET A 358 7.53 -20.13 1.90
CA MET A 358 6.67 -20.33 0.74
C MET A 358 7.35 -21.07 -0.40
N GLN A 359 8.62 -21.46 -0.22
CA GLN A 359 9.40 -22.26 -1.16
C GLN A 359 9.50 -21.71 -2.58
N TYR A 360 9.67 -20.38 -2.71
CA TYR A 360 9.95 -19.75 -4.00
C TYR A 360 11.40 -19.26 -4.09
N LYS A 361 11.91 -19.14 -5.31
CA LYS A 361 13.26 -18.60 -5.56
C LYS A 361 13.24 -17.07 -5.50
N GLY A 362 14.28 -16.49 -4.92
CA GLY A 362 14.44 -15.03 -4.85
C GLY A 362 14.11 -14.46 -3.49
N LYS A 363 15.07 -14.57 -2.58
CA LYS A 363 14.94 -14.10 -1.18
C LYS A 363 14.70 -12.58 -1.05
N TRP A 364 14.98 -11.80 -2.10
CA TRP A 364 14.79 -10.36 -2.15
C TRP A 364 13.44 -9.93 -2.74
N MET A 365 12.64 -10.86 -3.26
CA MET A 365 11.43 -10.50 -4.02
C MET A 365 10.43 -9.67 -3.24
N PHE A 366 10.13 -10.05 -1.99
CA PHE A 366 9.19 -9.29 -1.18
C PHE A 366 9.74 -7.89 -0.85
N PHE A 367 11.03 -7.79 -0.55
CA PHE A 367 11.67 -6.50 -0.30
C PHE A 367 11.62 -5.58 -1.53
N ILE A 368 12.01 -6.10 -2.71
CA ILE A 368 11.96 -5.33 -3.96
C ILE A 368 10.52 -4.93 -4.30
N PHE A 369 9.57 -5.85 -4.12
CA PHE A 369 8.16 -5.57 -4.33
C PHE A 369 7.66 -4.45 -3.40
N PHE A 370 8.00 -4.53 -2.11
CA PHE A 370 7.64 -3.49 -1.13
C PHE A 370 8.21 -2.13 -1.53
N ILE A 371 9.50 -2.05 -1.86
CA ILE A 371 10.14 -0.81 -2.31
C ILE A 371 9.41 -0.25 -3.55
N ALA A 372 9.11 -1.11 -4.52
CA ALA A 372 8.48 -0.68 -5.76
C ALA A 372 7.07 -0.08 -5.55
N ILE A 373 6.24 -0.66 -4.68
CA ILE A 373 4.93 -0.06 -4.35
C ILE A 373 5.06 1.18 -3.47
N SER A 374 6.05 1.21 -2.58
CA SER A 374 6.29 2.33 -1.65
C SER A 374 6.85 3.57 -2.33
N LEU A 375 7.39 3.46 -3.55
CA LEU A 375 7.74 4.65 -4.38
C LEU A 375 6.54 5.56 -4.64
N SER A 376 5.34 5.03 -4.61
CA SER A 376 4.14 5.77 -4.96
C SER A 376 3.23 6.08 -3.80
N TYR A 377 3.30 5.28 -2.74
CA TYR A 377 2.40 5.40 -1.60
C TYR A 377 3.08 4.95 -0.32
N ASP A 378 2.69 5.59 0.76
CA ASP A 378 3.08 5.20 2.11
C ASP A 378 2.32 3.92 2.54
N PHE A 379 2.91 2.76 2.20
CA PHE A 379 2.31 1.45 2.49
C PHE A 379 2.83 0.81 3.78
N TRP A 380 3.84 1.38 4.43
CA TRP A 380 4.42 0.77 5.62
C TRP A 380 3.45 0.72 6.82
N GLU A 381 2.45 1.61 6.84
CA GLU A 381 1.38 1.60 7.84
C GLU A 381 0.28 0.56 7.54
N ASN A 382 0.37 -0.14 6.40
CA ASN A 382 -0.65 -1.08 5.96
C ASN A 382 -0.63 -2.38 6.78
N CYS A 383 -1.77 -2.78 7.32
CA CYS A 383 -1.89 -3.97 8.19
C CYS A 383 -1.39 -5.26 7.53
N ILE A 384 -1.55 -5.41 6.22
CA ILE A 384 -1.14 -6.63 5.50
C ILE A 384 0.36 -6.65 5.33
N LEU A 385 0.97 -5.52 5.00
CA LEU A 385 2.42 -5.41 4.96
C LEU A 385 3.03 -5.59 6.35
N MET A 386 2.37 -5.06 7.39
CA MET A 386 2.74 -5.34 8.79
C MET A 386 2.61 -6.82 9.14
N TYR A 387 1.63 -7.55 8.60
CA TYR A 387 1.56 -9.00 8.77
C TYR A 387 2.81 -9.71 8.22
N PHE A 388 3.25 -9.37 7.02
CA PHE A 388 4.48 -9.93 6.46
C PHE A 388 5.72 -9.48 7.23
N TYR A 389 5.77 -8.23 7.64
CA TYR A 389 6.85 -7.66 8.44
C TYR A 389 7.01 -8.38 9.78
N LEU A 390 5.93 -8.58 10.51
CA LEU A 390 5.93 -9.28 11.79
C LEU A 390 6.32 -10.75 11.68
N ALA A 391 6.15 -11.39 10.53
CA ALA A 391 6.49 -12.78 10.32
C ALA A 391 7.93 -13.12 10.74
N ALA A 392 8.89 -12.18 10.55
CA ALA A 392 10.28 -12.37 10.95
C ALA A 392 10.49 -12.41 12.47
N PHE A 393 9.62 -11.74 13.23
CA PHE A 393 9.69 -11.75 14.71
C PHE A 393 9.16 -13.04 15.30
N TYR A 394 8.19 -13.69 14.64
CA TYR A 394 7.56 -14.93 15.13
C TYR A 394 8.36 -16.19 14.83
N GLN A 395 9.36 -16.14 13.96
CA GLN A 395 10.12 -17.33 13.58
C GLN A 395 10.87 -18.01 14.73
N LYS A 396 11.29 -17.27 15.76
CA LYS A 396 11.95 -17.85 16.95
C LYS A 396 11.01 -18.68 17.81
N VAL A 397 9.70 -18.46 17.73
CA VAL A 397 8.67 -19.14 18.52
C VAL A 397 8.27 -20.44 17.86
N ASP A 398 8.17 -20.47 16.53
CA ASP A 398 7.69 -21.64 15.77
C ASP A 398 8.66 -22.82 15.71
N ARG A 399 9.94 -22.65 16.02
CA ARG A 399 10.92 -23.76 16.03
C ARG A 399 10.60 -24.87 17.06
N ARG A 400 9.74 -24.63 18.04
CA ARG A 400 9.33 -25.61 19.03
C ARG A 400 8.14 -26.50 18.62
N TYR A 401 7.47 -26.14 17.51
CA TYR A 401 6.30 -26.84 16.98
C TYR A 401 6.58 -27.70 15.73
N PHE A 402 7.81 -27.69 15.22
CA PHE A 402 8.24 -28.49 14.07
C PHE A 402 9.31 -29.53 14.47
N ALA A 403 9.48 -29.82 15.73
CA ALA A 403 10.28 -30.94 16.25
C ALA A 403 9.38 -32.10 16.67
#